data_3ef5d0cf08adca816ffb0dcd1b93d30a
#
_entry.id   3ef5d0cf08adca816ffb0dcd1b93d30a
#
_cell.length_a   1.000
_cell.length_b   1.000
_cell.length_c   1.000
_cell.angle_alpha   90.00
_cell.angle_beta   90.00
_cell.angle_gamma   90.00
#
_symmetry.space_group_name_H-M   'P 1'
#
loop_
_entity.id
_entity.type
_entity.pdbx_description
1 polymer ?
#
loop_
_entity_poly.entity_id
_entity_poly.type
_entity_poly.pdbx_seq_one_letter_code
_entity_poly.pdbx_strand_id
1 'polypeptide(L)'
;MKVLVAGSTGALGVPLVRALAAGGHEVAGLTRNPANRARLRALGARPLVADVLDRPGLLRAVDGLTVDAVVHLATAFRDMPMRHHGMAATNELRTRGTANMLAAARAVGAGRFLAESMIFGYGYGDWGDRVLTEEDPPFGPPGRNAGLEAHVAAMRESTRRTLTAEGIAGISLRYGGFYGPGPASEAIVELLRRRRLPVLHGAGVISLVFIQDAVAATVAALERGRAGQAYNVVDDEPVAWRTFLRALAEAVGAPPPRELPAWLLRPANYAHAAFTTSMRVSNAKARRELGWAPSVPTWREGVPLIAAALRNAA
;
A
#
# COMPACT_ATOMS: atom_id res chain seq x y z
N MET A 1 -20.69 -0.45 -10.02
CA MET A 1 -20.65 -1.43 -8.90
C MET A 1 -20.86 -0.69 -7.59
N LYS A 2 -21.40 -1.37 -6.58
CA LYS A 2 -21.43 -0.90 -5.18
C LYS A 2 -20.20 -1.43 -4.47
N VAL A 3 -19.37 -0.55 -3.90
CA VAL A 3 -18.05 -0.92 -3.34
C VAL A 3 -17.91 -0.43 -1.90
N LEU A 4 -17.62 -1.34 -0.97
CA LEU A 4 -17.24 -1.01 0.41
C LEU A 4 -15.70 -0.89 0.51
N VAL A 5 -15.21 0.28 0.94
CA VAL A 5 -13.76 0.54 1.07
C VAL A 5 -13.37 0.73 2.53
N ALA A 6 -12.61 -0.21 3.09
CA ALA A 6 -11.94 -0.04 4.37
C ALA A 6 -10.56 0.60 4.15
N GLY A 7 -10.19 1.57 5.00
CA GLY A 7 -9.01 2.41 4.77
C GLY A 7 -9.27 3.61 3.84
N SER A 8 -10.53 3.97 3.63
CA SER A 8 -11.01 5.02 2.72
C SER A 8 -10.44 6.43 2.97
N THR A 9 -9.84 6.67 4.13
CA THR A 9 -9.23 7.95 4.52
C THR A 9 -7.69 7.94 4.50
N GLY A 10 -7.10 6.80 4.11
CA GLY A 10 -5.64 6.63 3.99
C GLY A 10 -5.06 7.21 2.69
N ALA A 11 -3.73 7.10 2.54
CA ALA A 11 -2.99 7.64 1.40
C ALA A 11 -3.49 7.09 0.05
N LEU A 12 -3.70 5.78 -0.05
CA LEU A 12 -4.28 5.14 -1.24
C LEU A 12 -5.82 5.26 -1.25
N GLY A 13 -6.46 5.21 -0.07
CA GLY A 13 -7.92 5.16 0.04
C GLY A 13 -8.62 6.42 -0.46
N VAL A 14 -8.08 7.61 -0.14
CA VAL A 14 -8.67 8.90 -0.57
C VAL A 14 -8.71 9.03 -2.09
N PRO A 15 -7.60 8.86 -2.82
CA PRO A 15 -7.63 8.93 -4.28
C PRO A 15 -8.42 7.76 -4.90
N LEU A 16 -8.45 6.57 -4.29
CA LEU A 16 -9.26 5.45 -4.76
C LEU A 16 -10.76 5.74 -4.65
N VAL A 17 -11.24 6.25 -3.50
CA VAL A 17 -12.66 6.62 -3.33
C VAL A 17 -13.08 7.64 -4.38
N ARG A 18 -12.24 8.66 -4.63
CA ARG A 18 -12.51 9.67 -5.67
C ARG A 18 -12.57 9.04 -7.06
N ALA A 19 -11.61 8.17 -7.39
CA ALA A 19 -11.57 7.51 -8.71
C ALA A 19 -12.77 6.59 -8.92
N LEU A 20 -13.17 5.81 -7.93
CA LEU A 20 -14.35 4.95 -7.99
C LEU A 20 -15.64 5.80 -8.17
N ALA A 21 -15.81 6.85 -7.38
CA ALA A 21 -16.98 7.73 -7.51
C ALA A 21 -17.03 8.42 -8.88
N ALA A 22 -15.91 8.92 -9.37
CA ALA A 22 -15.79 9.51 -10.71
C ALA A 22 -16.06 8.49 -11.83
N GLY A 23 -15.73 7.22 -11.62
CA GLY A 23 -16.03 6.10 -12.53
C GLY A 23 -17.48 5.60 -12.44
N GLY A 24 -18.36 6.27 -11.69
CA GLY A 24 -19.79 5.91 -11.56
C GLY A 24 -20.06 4.75 -10.61
N HIS A 25 -19.13 4.39 -9.74
CA HIS A 25 -19.36 3.41 -8.68
C HIS A 25 -20.02 4.06 -7.46
N GLU A 26 -20.94 3.34 -6.81
CA GLU A 26 -21.48 3.71 -5.51
C GLU A 26 -20.49 3.26 -4.41
N VAL A 27 -19.90 4.22 -3.69
CA VAL A 27 -18.85 3.92 -2.70
C VAL A 27 -19.37 4.09 -1.28
N ALA A 28 -19.23 3.06 -0.45
CA ALA A 28 -19.34 3.13 1.01
C ALA A 28 -17.92 3.17 1.61
N GLY A 29 -17.57 4.28 2.27
CA GLY A 29 -16.25 4.48 2.88
C GLY A 29 -16.26 4.22 4.37
N LEU A 30 -15.49 3.22 4.82
CA LEU A 30 -15.37 2.87 6.24
C LEU A 30 -14.30 3.73 6.93
N THR A 31 -14.64 4.30 8.08
CA THR A 31 -13.72 5.06 8.94
C THR A 31 -13.97 4.77 10.41
N ARG A 32 -12.90 4.76 11.22
CA ARG A 32 -13.02 4.67 12.69
C ARG A 32 -13.39 6.01 13.33
N ASN A 33 -13.02 7.12 12.67
CA ASN A 33 -13.22 8.45 13.24
C ASN A 33 -14.47 9.11 12.62
N PRO A 34 -15.51 9.39 13.43
CA PRO A 34 -16.73 10.07 12.96
C PRO A 34 -16.48 11.44 12.33
N ALA A 35 -15.39 12.14 12.68
CA ALA A 35 -15.03 13.43 12.09
C ALA A 35 -14.72 13.35 10.59
N ASN A 36 -14.36 12.15 10.08
CA ASN A 36 -14.11 11.95 8.66
C ASN A 36 -15.39 11.84 7.80
N ARG A 37 -16.60 11.85 8.39
CA ARG A 37 -17.85 11.74 7.62
C ARG A 37 -18.01 12.81 6.56
N ALA A 38 -17.73 14.07 6.90
CA ALA A 38 -17.82 15.19 5.95
C ALA A 38 -16.82 15.02 4.79
N ARG A 39 -15.59 14.64 5.10
CA ARG A 39 -14.55 14.37 4.11
C ARG A 39 -14.95 13.26 3.14
N LEU A 40 -15.49 12.15 3.66
CA LEU A 40 -15.92 11.03 2.80
C LEU A 40 -17.08 11.43 1.88
N ARG A 41 -18.06 12.20 2.38
CA ARG A 41 -19.12 12.75 1.52
C ARG A 41 -18.60 13.66 0.42
N ALA A 42 -17.63 14.52 0.75
CA ALA A 42 -16.97 15.39 -0.23
C ALA A 42 -16.19 14.62 -1.31
N LEU A 43 -15.79 13.38 -1.02
CA LEU A 43 -15.16 12.47 -1.98
C LEU A 43 -16.17 11.66 -2.80
N GLY A 44 -17.49 11.83 -2.58
CA GLY A 44 -18.54 11.08 -3.25
C GLY A 44 -18.89 9.74 -2.59
N ALA A 45 -18.45 9.48 -1.35
CA ALA A 45 -18.73 8.23 -0.66
C ALA A 45 -19.76 8.37 0.48
N ARG A 46 -20.59 7.35 0.68
CA ARG A 46 -21.42 7.17 1.88
C ARG A 46 -20.51 6.81 3.05
N PRO A 47 -20.42 7.61 4.14
CA PRO A 47 -19.58 7.29 5.26
C PRO A 47 -20.22 6.23 6.18
N LEU A 48 -19.47 5.20 6.52
CA LEU A 48 -19.76 4.22 7.55
C LEU A 48 -18.74 4.36 8.68
N VAL A 49 -19.21 4.38 9.93
CA VAL A 49 -18.32 4.50 11.11
C VAL A 49 -18.27 3.17 11.83
N ALA A 50 -17.13 2.50 11.73
CA ALA A 50 -16.83 1.28 12.48
C ALA A 50 -15.31 1.05 12.54
N ASP A 51 -14.88 0.27 13.54
CA ASP A 51 -13.52 -0.26 13.59
C ASP A 51 -13.49 -1.65 12.93
N VAL A 52 -12.57 -1.84 12.00
CA VAL A 52 -12.32 -3.14 11.33
C VAL A 52 -11.94 -4.22 12.36
N LEU A 53 -11.35 -3.84 13.48
CA LEU A 53 -10.97 -4.75 14.55
C LEU A 53 -12.10 -5.07 15.55
N ASP A 54 -13.20 -4.32 15.53
CA ASP A 54 -14.43 -4.63 16.28
C ASP A 54 -15.43 -5.35 15.35
N ARG A 55 -15.36 -6.68 15.31
CA ARG A 55 -16.23 -7.49 14.42
C ARG A 55 -17.73 -7.26 14.67
N PRO A 56 -18.26 -7.28 15.91
CA PRO A 56 -19.68 -7.01 16.14
C PRO A 56 -20.10 -5.60 15.69
N GLY A 57 -19.30 -4.58 16.00
CA GLY A 57 -19.56 -3.20 15.58
C GLY A 57 -19.49 -3.03 14.06
N LEU A 58 -18.54 -3.69 13.40
CA LEU A 58 -18.42 -3.69 11.96
C LEU A 58 -19.66 -4.32 11.30
N LEU A 59 -20.09 -5.49 11.75
CA LEU A 59 -21.26 -6.19 11.19
C LEU A 59 -22.55 -5.36 11.40
N ARG A 60 -22.73 -4.73 12.57
CA ARG A 60 -23.85 -3.80 12.77
C ARG A 60 -23.80 -2.59 11.83
N ALA A 61 -22.60 -2.04 11.58
CA ALA A 61 -22.45 -0.86 10.73
C ALA A 61 -22.72 -1.14 9.24
N VAL A 62 -22.58 -2.38 8.79
CA VAL A 62 -22.87 -2.81 7.41
C VAL A 62 -24.23 -3.50 7.27
N ASP A 63 -24.99 -3.63 8.34
CA ASP A 63 -26.31 -4.26 8.32
C ASP A 63 -27.25 -3.54 7.34
N GLY A 64 -28.00 -4.32 6.55
CA GLY A 64 -28.85 -3.82 5.48
C GLY A 64 -28.11 -3.23 4.27
N LEU A 65 -26.77 -3.27 4.23
CA LEU A 65 -26.00 -2.86 3.07
C LEU A 65 -25.85 -4.04 2.10
N THR A 66 -25.98 -3.77 0.80
CA THR A 66 -25.63 -4.73 -0.27
C THR A 66 -24.55 -4.11 -1.13
N VAL A 67 -23.44 -4.83 -1.35
CA VAL A 67 -22.35 -4.37 -2.22
C VAL A 67 -21.84 -5.50 -3.12
N ASP A 68 -21.33 -5.12 -4.29
CA ASP A 68 -20.75 -6.07 -5.25
C ASP A 68 -19.33 -6.48 -4.83
N ALA A 69 -18.60 -5.56 -4.19
CA ALA A 69 -17.21 -5.75 -3.84
C ALA A 69 -16.78 -5.06 -2.55
N VAL A 70 -15.76 -5.61 -1.90
CA VAL A 70 -15.08 -5.04 -0.74
C VAL A 70 -13.60 -4.83 -1.06
N VAL A 71 -13.08 -3.64 -0.74
CA VAL A 71 -11.66 -3.30 -0.86
C VAL A 71 -11.10 -3.01 0.52
N HIS A 72 -10.14 -3.81 0.96
CA HIS A 72 -9.51 -3.72 2.27
C HIS A 72 -8.09 -3.14 2.16
N LEU A 73 -7.97 -1.83 2.40
CA LEU A 73 -6.73 -1.06 2.40
C LEU A 73 -6.35 -0.57 3.79
N ALA A 74 -7.02 -1.03 4.85
CA ALA A 74 -6.81 -0.50 6.18
C ALA A 74 -5.44 -0.92 6.74
N THR A 75 -4.58 0.06 6.97
CA THR A 75 -3.32 -0.04 7.71
C THR A 75 -3.30 0.99 8.83
N ALA A 76 -2.39 0.84 9.77
CA ALA A 76 -2.21 1.79 10.86
C ALA A 76 -1.03 2.75 10.64
N PHE A 77 -0.48 2.80 9.42
CA PHE A 77 0.60 3.72 9.10
C PHE A 77 0.10 5.17 9.12
N ARG A 78 0.79 6.00 9.90
CA ARG A 78 0.76 7.47 9.79
C ARG A 78 2.08 7.95 9.21
N ASP A 79 3.17 7.37 9.73
CA ASP A 79 4.55 7.60 9.34
C ASP A 79 5.25 6.25 9.16
N MET A 80 6.47 6.27 8.61
CA MET A 80 7.31 5.08 8.50
C MET A 80 7.66 4.55 9.89
N PRO A 81 7.31 3.32 10.24
CA PRO A 81 7.68 2.73 11.52
C PRO A 81 9.19 2.63 11.65
N MET A 82 9.75 3.12 12.75
CA MET A 82 11.18 3.01 13.01
C MET A 82 11.53 1.65 13.60
N ARG A 83 10.68 1.07 14.43
CA ARG A 83 10.88 -0.19 15.15
C ARG A 83 9.79 -1.20 14.88
N HIS A 84 10.11 -2.49 15.06
CA HIS A 84 9.16 -3.60 14.82
C HIS A 84 7.82 -3.44 15.54
N HIS A 85 7.81 -2.95 16.79
CA HIS A 85 6.57 -2.76 17.54
C HIS A 85 5.61 -1.75 16.87
N GLY A 86 6.13 -0.79 16.11
CA GLY A 86 5.32 0.14 15.32
C GLY A 86 4.49 -0.53 14.22
N MET A 87 4.82 -1.78 13.87
CA MET A 87 4.06 -2.59 12.92
C MET A 87 2.90 -3.37 13.55
N ALA A 88 2.81 -3.46 14.87
CA ALA A 88 1.86 -4.34 15.56
C ALA A 88 0.40 -4.09 15.13
N ALA A 89 -0.03 -2.84 15.12
CA ALA A 89 -1.40 -2.49 14.73
C ALA A 89 -1.69 -2.78 13.25
N THR A 90 -0.71 -2.60 12.35
CA THR A 90 -0.85 -2.96 10.94
C THR A 90 -0.91 -4.48 10.76
N ASN A 91 -0.09 -5.23 11.47
CA ASN A 91 -0.14 -6.69 11.44
C ASN A 91 -1.49 -7.23 11.94
N GLU A 92 -2.06 -6.60 12.97
CA GLU A 92 -3.39 -6.95 13.47
C GLU A 92 -4.50 -6.66 12.44
N LEU A 93 -4.43 -5.54 11.74
CA LEU A 93 -5.34 -5.22 10.64
C LEU A 93 -5.20 -6.22 9.48
N ARG A 94 -3.99 -6.67 9.15
CA ARG A 94 -3.73 -7.69 8.14
C ARG A 94 -4.25 -9.07 8.55
N THR A 95 -4.21 -9.44 9.81
CA THR A 95 -4.67 -10.76 10.29
C THR A 95 -6.14 -10.75 10.69
N ARG A 96 -6.45 -10.16 11.85
CA ARG A 96 -7.81 -10.08 12.41
C ARG A 96 -8.71 -9.18 11.56
N GLY A 97 -8.17 -8.05 11.10
CA GLY A 97 -8.91 -7.13 10.24
C GLY A 97 -9.38 -7.77 8.95
N THR A 98 -8.50 -8.51 8.24
CA THR A 98 -8.88 -9.23 7.01
C THR A 98 -9.97 -10.27 7.29
N ALA A 99 -9.88 -11.04 8.40
CA ALA A 99 -10.91 -11.99 8.77
C ALA A 99 -12.26 -11.31 9.03
N ASN A 100 -12.27 -10.17 9.72
CA ASN A 100 -13.48 -9.40 9.98
C ASN A 100 -14.06 -8.79 8.71
N MET A 101 -13.22 -8.26 7.82
CA MET A 101 -13.66 -7.71 6.53
C MET A 101 -14.21 -8.78 5.59
N LEU A 102 -13.67 -10.01 5.60
CA LEU A 102 -14.25 -11.15 4.88
C LEU A 102 -15.62 -11.54 5.46
N ALA A 103 -15.78 -11.51 6.79
CA ALA A 103 -17.09 -11.73 7.41
C ALA A 103 -18.09 -10.64 7.02
N ALA A 104 -17.67 -9.38 6.99
CA ALA A 104 -18.50 -8.28 6.52
C ALA A 104 -18.84 -8.44 5.02
N ALA A 105 -17.87 -8.84 4.18
CA ALA A 105 -18.11 -9.10 2.75
C ALA A 105 -19.19 -10.16 2.53
N ARG A 106 -19.18 -11.24 3.31
CA ARG A 106 -20.27 -12.25 3.27
C ARG A 106 -21.61 -11.69 3.72
N ALA A 107 -21.62 -10.91 4.79
CA ALA A 107 -22.86 -10.33 5.33
C ALA A 107 -23.53 -9.36 4.36
N VAL A 108 -22.75 -8.64 3.54
CA VAL A 108 -23.27 -7.69 2.53
C VAL A 108 -23.42 -8.30 1.13
N GLY A 109 -23.22 -9.61 0.97
CA GLY A 109 -23.38 -10.33 -0.30
C GLY A 109 -22.31 -10.01 -1.36
N ALA A 110 -21.13 -9.56 -0.95
CA ALA A 110 -20.08 -9.19 -1.90
C ALA A 110 -19.52 -10.41 -2.64
N GLY A 111 -19.53 -10.37 -3.97
CA GLY A 111 -18.92 -11.41 -4.81
C GLY A 111 -17.39 -11.24 -5.00
N ARG A 112 -16.84 -10.08 -4.63
CA ARG A 112 -15.38 -9.76 -4.76
C ARG A 112 -14.79 -9.21 -3.49
N PHE A 113 -13.54 -9.57 -3.24
CA PHE A 113 -12.76 -9.05 -2.11
C PHE A 113 -11.32 -8.77 -2.54
N LEU A 114 -10.92 -7.51 -2.47
CA LEU A 114 -9.54 -7.09 -2.73
C LEU A 114 -8.86 -6.74 -1.41
N ALA A 115 -7.67 -7.30 -1.16
CA ALA A 115 -6.84 -6.93 -0.01
C ALA A 115 -5.51 -6.31 -0.44
N GLU A 116 -5.11 -5.24 0.28
CA GLU A 116 -3.76 -4.73 0.16
C GLU A 116 -2.75 -5.72 0.70
N SER A 117 -1.61 -5.78 0.06
CA SER A 117 -0.37 -6.38 0.52
C SER A 117 0.79 -5.51 0.02
N MET A 118 2.00 -5.88 0.36
CA MET A 118 3.19 -5.18 -0.10
C MET A 118 4.21 -6.17 -0.67
N ILE A 119 5.08 -5.68 -1.54
CA ILE A 119 6.20 -6.48 -2.06
C ILE A 119 7.11 -7.02 -0.94
N PHE A 120 7.13 -6.40 0.24
CA PHE A 120 7.83 -6.94 1.41
C PHE A 120 7.29 -8.31 1.89
N GLY A 121 6.15 -8.75 1.37
CA GLY A 121 5.67 -10.12 1.51
C GLY A 121 6.62 -11.17 0.92
N TYR A 122 7.48 -10.80 -0.03
CA TYR A 122 8.57 -11.66 -0.51
C TYR A 122 9.69 -11.87 0.51
N GLY A 123 9.68 -11.13 1.62
CA GLY A 123 10.68 -11.17 2.69
C GLY A 123 11.70 -10.04 2.60
N TYR A 124 12.24 -9.71 3.76
CA TYR A 124 13.26 -8.69 3.87
C TYR A 124 14.66 -9.29 3.64
N GLY A 125 15.49 -8.60 2.86
CA GLY A 125 16.85 -9.03 2.57
C GLY A 125 17.34 -8.55 1.21
N ASP A 126 18.50 -9.03 0.82
CA ASP A 126 19.07 -8.75 -0.49
C ASP A 126 18.77 -9.90 -1.46
N TRP A 127 17.95 -9.63 -2.46
CA TRP A 127 17.58 -10.57 -3.52
C TRP A 127 18.50 -10.47 -4.74
N GLY A 128 19.56 -9.64 -4.67
CA GLY A 128 20.48 -9.39 -5.77
C GLY A 128 19.76 -8.82 -7.00
N ASP A 129 20.15 -9.31 -8.18
CA ASP A 129 19.55 -8.90 -9.45
C ASP A 129 18.34 -9.72 -9.88
N ARG A 130 17.91 -10.67 -9.05
CA ARG A 130 16.72 -11.48 -9.32
C ARG A 130 15.47 -10.61 -9.40
N VAL A 131 14.71 -10.76 -10.47
CA VAL A 131 13.39 -10.13 -10.63
C VAL A 131 12.34 -11.08 -10.08
N LEU A 132 11.64 -10.66 -9.03
CA LEU A 132 10.59 -11.44 -8.36
C LEU A 132 9.27 -11.30 -9.10
N THR A 133 8.56 -12.41 -9.22
CA THR A 133 7.23 -12.51 -9.82
C THR A 133 6.23 -13.07 -8.81
N GLU A 134 4.96 -13.12 -9.17
CA GLU A 134 3.93 -13.71 -8.33
C GLU A 134 4.06 -15.25 -8.17
N GLU A 135 4.84 -15.88 -9.05
CA GLU A 135 5.17 -17.32 -9.00
C GLU A 135 6.28 -17.63 -7.99
N ASP A 136 7.07 -16.62 -7.61
CA ASP A 136 8.08 -16.78 -6.59
C ASP A 136 7.43 -17.04 -5.23
N PRO A 137 8.07 -17.87 -4.36
CA PRO A 137 7.60 -18.04 -3.01
C PRO A 137 7.39 -16.66 -2.36
N PRO A 138 6.17 -16.32 -1.92
CA PRO A 138 5.86 -14.97 -1.49
C PRO A 138 6.55 -14.57 -0.19
N PHE A 139 7.41 -15.42 0.35
CA PHE A 139 7.97 -15.21 1.68
C PHE A 139 9.34 -15.85 1.74
N GLY A 140 10.34 -15.05 2.08
CA GLY A 140 11.70 -15.53 2.27
C GLY A 140 11.78 -16.66 3.30
N PRO A 141 12.93 -17.33 3.38
CA PRO A 141 13.08 -18.46 4.30
C PRO A 141 12.81 -18.01 5.74
N PRO A 142 12.09 -18.84 6.53
CA PRO A 142 11.81 -18.56 7.94
C PRO A 142 13.11 -18.36 8.76
N GLY A 143 13.04 -17.56 9.81
CA GLY A 143 14.07 -17.54 10.87
C GLY A 143 15.19 -16.53 10.73
N ARG A 144 15.17 -15.64 9.72
CA ARG A 144 16.23 -14.59 9.62
C ARG A 144 16.15 -13.53 10.70
N ASN A 145 14.97 -13.18 11.15
CA ASN A 145 14.74 -12.21 12.22
C ASN A 145 13.31 -12.35 12.75
N ALA A 146 13.11 -12.66 14.02
CA ALA A 146 11.81 -12.90 14.62
C ALA A 146 10.83 -11.70 14.46
N GLY A 147 11.33 -10.46 14.55
CA GLY A 147 10.50 -9.28 14.34
C GLY A 147 10.03 -9.13 12.89
N LEU A 148 10.88 -9.42 11.92
CA LEU A 148 10.54 -9.38 10.49
C LEU A 148 9.58 -10.51 10.10
N GLU A 149 9.78 -11.71 10.66
CA GLU A 149 8.88 -12.85 10.43
C GLU A 149 7.44 -12.54 10.85
N ALA A 150 7.24 -11.81 11.95
CA ALA A 150 5.90 -11.40 12.37
C ALA A 150 5.20 -10.53 11.31
N HIS A 151 5.94 -9.67 10.60
CA HIS A 151 5.36 -8.82 9.54
C HIS A 151 5.07 -9.63 8.27
N VAL A 152 6.01 -10.49 7.86
CA VAL A 152 5.84 -11.39 6.71
C VAL A 152 4.68 -12.35 6.96
N ALA A 153 4.60 -12.94 8.16
CA ALA A 153 3.50 -13.85 8.53
C ALA A 153 2.13 -13.15 8.49
N ALA A 154 2.04 -11.90 8.93
CA ALA A 154 0.78 -11.14 8.86
C ALA A 154 0.35 -10.88 7.40
N MET A 155 1.27 -10.53 6.50
CA MET A 155 1.01 -10.38 5.07
C MET A 155 0.62 -11.71 4.42
N ARG A 156 1.30 -12.81 4.79
CA ARG A 156 0.99 -14.17 4.32
C ARG A 156 -0.42 -14.59 4.72
N GLU A 157 -0.79 -14.38 5.97
CA GLU A 157 -2.10 -14.75 6.49
C GLU A 157 -3.22 -13.95 5.82
N SER A 158 -3.05 -12.62 5.65
CA SER A 158 -3.99 -11.78 4.90
C SER A 158 -4.15 -12.29 3.46
N THR A 159 -3.04 -12.51 2.75
CA THR A 159 -3.05 -13.01 1.38
C THR A 159 -3.73 -14.37 1.30
N ARG A 160 -3.36 -15.33 2.16
CA ARG A 160 -3.95 -16.66 2.17
C ARG A 160 -5.47 -16.61 2.38
N ARG A 161 -5.95 -15.88 3.40
CA ARG A 161 -7.39 -15.74 3.69
C ARG A 161 -8.13 -15.11 2.51
N THR A 162 -7.52 -14.14 1.86
CA THR A 162 -8.10 -13.46 0.70
C THR A 162 -8.21 -14.42 -0.48
N LEU A 163 -7.12 -15.08 -0.87
CA LEU A 163 -7.08 -15.92 -2.07
C LEU A 163 -7.89 -17.21 -1.93
N THR A 164 -8.06 -17.73 -0.71
CA THR A 164 -8.84 -18.95 -0.42
C THR A 164 -10.24 -18.65 0.13
N ALA A 165 -10.76 -17.44 -0.04
CA ALA A 165 -12.09 -17.08 0.45
C ALA A 165 -13.18 -17.82 -0.34
N GLU A 166 -13.87 -18.75 0.30
CA GLU A 166 -14.96 -19.52 -0.32
C GLU A 166 -16.15 -18.60 -0.69
N GLY A 167 -16.66 -18.78 -1.89
CA GLY A 167 -17.81 -18.04 -2.41
C GLY A 167 -17.51 -16.56 -2.75
N ILE A 168 -16.26 -16.11 -2.63
CA ILE A 168 -15.84 -14.74 -2.92
C ILE A 168 -14.61 -14.75 -3.82
N ALA A 169 -14.62 -13.98 -4.90
CA ALA A 169 -13.45 -13.80 -5.75
C ALA A 169 -12.40 -12.95 -5.02
N GLY A 170 -11.50 -13.61 -4.28
CA GLY A 170 -10.44 -12.98 -3.51
C GLY A 170 -9.23 -12.63 -4.36
N ILE A 171 -8.71 -11.39 -4.23
CA ILE A 171 -7.59 -10.84 -5.00
C ILE A 171 -6.65 -10.11 -4.04
N SER A 172 -5.35 -10.37 -4.13
CA SER A 172 -4.33 -9.68 -3.33
C SER A 172 -3.47 -8.77 -4.22
N LEU A 173 -3.32 -7.50 -3.83
CA LEU A 173 -2.48 -6.53 -4.54
C LEU A 173 -1.21 -6.26 -3.73
N ARG A 174 -0.05 -6.64 -4.29
CA ARG A 174 1.27 -6.44 -3.68
C ARG A 174 1.87 -5.15 -4.21
N TYR A 175 1.65 -4.07 -3.49
CA TYR A 175 2.14 -2.75 -3.90
C TYR A 175 3.63 -2.58 -3.62
N GLY A 176 4.30 -1.86 -4.52
CA GLY A 176 5.61 -1.27 -4.28
C GLY A 176 5.58 -0.14 -3.26
N GLY A 177 6.72 0.49 -3.04
CA GLY A 177 6.78 1.71 -2.24
C GLY A 177 5.99 2.84 -2.91
N PHE A 178 5.01 3.42 -2.22
CA PHE A 178 4.23 4.52 -2.80
C PHE A 178 5.04 5.80 -2.89
N TYR A 179 4.95 6.47 -4.03
CA TYR A 179 5.44 7.82 -4.23
C TYR A 179 4.45 8.62 -5.11
N GLY A 180 4.60 9.94 -5.14
CA GLY A 180 3.70 10.81 -5.92
C GLY A 180 3.26 12.01 -5.11
N PRO A 181 2.50 12.97 -5.70
CA PRO A 181 1.96 14.12 -5.00
C PRO A 181 1.06 13.72 -3.82
N GLY A 182 1.21 14.41 -2.69
CA GLY A 182 0.37 14.24 -1.51
C GLY A 182 1.13 14.27 -0.19
N PRO A 183 0.43 14.14 0.95
CA PRO A 183 0.97 14.40 2.28
C PRO A 183 2.23 13.59 2.64
N ALA A 184 2.35 12.35 2.15
CA ALA A 184 3.52 11.52 2.41
C ALA A 184 4.79 12.08 1.74
N SER A 185 4.70 12.52 0.48
CA SER A 185 5.82 13.15 -0.22
C SER A 185 6.12 14.53 0.33
N GLU A 186 5.11 15.29 0.73
CA GLU A 186 5.28 16.58 1.40
C GLU A 186 6.10 16.44 2.68
N ALA A 187 5.78 15.45 3.51
CA ALA A 187 6.53 15.15 4.73
C ALA A 187 7.98 14.75 4.44
N ILE A 188 8.21 13.92 3.42
CA ILE A 188 9.57 13.54 2.99
C ILE A 188 10.35 14.77 2.53
N VAL A 189 9.75 15.61 1.69
CA VAL A 189 10.38 16.83 1.17
C VAL A 189 10.72 17.81 2.29
N GLU A 190 9.84 17.94 3.28
CA GLU A 190 10.12 18.80 4.45
C GLU A 190 11.31 18.27 5.27
N LEU A 191 11.42 16.96 5.44
CA LEU A 191 12.58 16.33 6.09
C LEU A 191 13.86 16.54 5.28
N LEU A 192 13.81 16.46 3.94
CA LEU A 192 14.94 16.73 3.06
C LEU A 192 15.38 18.20 3.16
N ARG A 193 14.44 19.15 3.09
CA ARG A 193 14.71 20.59 3.25
C ARG A 193 15.40 20.91 4.57
N ARG A 194 14.98 20.24 5.65
CA ARG A 194 15.58 20.38 6.99
C ARG A 194 16.82 19.54 7.19
N ARG A 195 17.32 18.80 6.20
CA ARG A 195 18.44 17.85 6.31
C ARG A 195 18.26 16.79 7.41
N ARG A 196 17.01 16.42 7.69
CA ARG A 196 16.65 15.41 8.70
C ARG A 196 16.43 14.01 8.14
N LEU A 197 16.38 13.86 6.82
CA LEU A 197 16.32 12.58 6.14
C LEU A 197 17.67 12.30 5.47
N PRO A 198 18.55 11.50 6.08
CA PRO A 198 19.80 11.10 5.44
C PRO A 198 19.56 10.02 4.40
N VAL A 199 20.48 9.88 3.46
CA VAL A 199 20.59 8.69 2.60
C VAL A 199 21.61 7.73 3.17
N LEU A 200 21.40 6.43 2.96
CA LEU A 200 22.24 5.41 3.57
C LEU A 200 23.22 4.83 2.54
N HIS A 201 24.48 4.72 2.92
CA HIS A 201 25.41 3.83 2.23
C HIS A 201 24.93 2.38 2.42
N GLY A 202 24.82 1.61 1.33
CA GLY A 202 24.28 0.25 1.38
C GLY A 202 22.75 0.22 1.47
N ALA A 203 22.07 1.32 1.13
CA ALA A 203 20.61 1.30 0.92
C ALA A 203 20.24 0.34 -0.21
N GLY A 204 19.18 -0.43 -0.01
CA GLY A 204 18.69 -1.40 -0.96
C GLY A 204 18.04 -0.77 -2.20
N VAL A 205 17.84 -1.61 -3.21
CA VAL A 205 17.03 -1.31 -4.39
C VAL A 205 15.58 -1.71 -4.12
N ILE A 206 14.62 -0.87 -4.48
CA ILE A 206 13.22 -1.10 -4.27
C ILE A 206 12.42 -0.84 -5.55
N SER A 207 11.38 -1.63 -5.79
CA SER A 207 10.36 -1.29 -6.79
C SER A 207 9.34 -0.36 -6.15
N LEU A 208 9.13 0.78 -6.80
CA LEU A 208 8.18 1.81 -6.38
C LEU A 208 6.88 1.69 -7.19
N VAL A 209 5.88 2.49 -6.86
CA VAL A 209 4.69 2.70 -7.67
C VAL A 209 4.14 4.11 -7.44
N PHE A 210 3.83 4.82 -8.52
CA PHE A 210 3.18 6.11 -8.44
C PHE A 210 1.76 5.95 -7.89
N ILE A 211 1.37 6.80 -6.93
CA ILE A 211 0.15 6.59 -6.16
C ILE A 211 -1.11 6.53 -7.04
N GLN A 212 -1.19 7.32 -8.11
CA GLN A 212 -2.30 7.31 -9.05
C GLN A 212 -2.34 6.02 -9.88
N ASP A 213 -1.18 5.45 -10.20
CA ASP A 213 -1.09 4.17 -10.89
C ASP A 213 -1.47 3.00 -9.97
N ALA A 214 -1.16 3.09 -8.68
CA ALA A 214 -1.66 2.15 -7.68
C ALA A 214 -3.19 2.19 -7.57
N VAL A 215 -3.80 3.38 -7.64
CA VAL A 215 -5.26 3.55 -7.73
C VAL A 215 -5.81 2.90 -8.99
N ALA A 216 -5.23 3.20 -10.16
CA ALA A 216 -5.66 2.63 -11.44
C ALA A 216 -5.55 1.10 -11.45
N ALA A 217 -4.46 0.54 -10.88
CA ALA A 217 -4.30 -0.90 -10.72
C ALA A 217 -5.38 -1.51 -9.80
N THR A 218 -5.74 -0.80 -8.72
CA THR A 218 -6.80 -1.26 -7.80
C THR A 218 -8.16 -1.31 -8.50
N VAL A 219 -8.50 -0.28 -9.29
CA VAL A 219 -9.72 -0.24 -10.10
C VAL A 219 -9.69 -1.36 -11.15
N ALA A 220 -8.58 -1.51 -11.87
CA ALA A 220 -8.41 -2.58 -12.87
C ALA A 220 -8.57 -3.99 -12.24
N ALA A 221 -8.00 -4.21 -11.06
CA ALA A 221 -8.15 -5.47 -10.34
C ALA A 221 -9.58 -5.70 -9.83
N LEU A 222 -10.27 -4.61 -9.44
CA LEU A 222 -11.67 -4.67 -9.05
C LEU A 222 -12.56 -5.13 -10.22
N GLU A 223 -12.28 -4.67 -11.42
CA GLU A 223 -13.08 -4.97 -12.61
C GLU A 223 -12.67 -6.30 -13.28
N ARG A 224 -11.37 -6.56 -13.43
CA ARG A 224 -10.81 -7.61 -14.28
C ARG A 224 -9.98 -8.66 -13.54
N GLY A 225 -9.66 -8.42 -12.25
CA GLY A 225 -8.85 -9.34 -11.48
C GLY A 225 -9.48 -10.73 -11.35
N ARG A 226 -8.67 -11.78 -11.46
CA ARG A 226 -9.11 -13.17 -11.38
C ARG A 226 -9.13 -13.64 -9.94
N ALA A 227 -10.14 -14.42 -9.58
CA ALA A 227 -10.27 -15.04 -8.26
C ALA A 227 -9.03 -15.89 -7.92
N GLY A 228 -8.59 -15.83 -6.68
CA GLY A 228 -7.44 -16.58 -6.18
C GLY A 228 -6.08 -16.08 -6.66
N GLN A 229 -6.02 -14.88 -7.26
CA GLN A 229 -4.78 -14.35 -7.82
C GLN A 229 -4.20 -13.19 -6.99
N ALA A 230 -2.86 -13.15 -6.93
CA ALA A 230 -2.12 -11.98 -6.49
C ALA A 230 -1.55 -11.25 -7.71
N TYR A 231 -1.38 -9.94 -7.58
CA TYR A 231 -0.75 -9.09 -8.61
C TYR A 231 0.25 -8.13 -7.96
N ASN A 232 1.44 -8.07 -8.53
CA ASN A 232 2.43 -7.05 -8.19
C ASN A 232 2.06 -5.74 -8.88
N VAL A 233 2.03 -4.67 -8.11
CA VAL A 233 1.69 -3.31 -8.58
C VAL A 233 2.88 -2.42 -8.31
N VAL A 234 3.74 -2.33 -9.30
CA VAL A 234 5.01 -1.58 -9.28
C VAL A 234 5.22 -0.87 -10.62
N ASP A 235 6.06 0.18 -10.63
CA ASP A 235 6.55 0.78 -11.87
C ASP A 235 7.61 -0.10 -12.57
N ASP A 236 8.19 0.37 -13.67
CA ASP A 236 9.06 -0.43 -14.52
C ASP A 236 10.55 -0.32 -14.13
N GLU A 237 10.92 0.64 -13.28
CA GLU A 237 12.32 0.90 -12.93
C GLU A 237 12.57 0.80 -11.43
N PRO A 238 13.05 -0.34 -10.92
CA PRO A 238 13.53 -0.43 -9.54
C PRO A 238 14.67 0.55 -9.29
N VAL A 239 14.69 1.18 -8.11
CA VAL A 239 15.65 2.24 -7.79
C VAL A 239 16.26 2.06 -6.40
N ALA A 240 17.54 2.39 -6.26
CA ALA A 240 18.15 2.48 -4.95
C ALA A 240 17.55 3.67 -4.17
N TRP A 241 17.19 3.45 -2.91
CA TRP A 241 16.65 4.50 -2.05
C TRP A 241 17.49 5.78 -2.06
N ARG A 242 18.83 5.61 -2.04
CA ARG A 242 19.78 6.74 -2.13
C ARG A 242 19.58 7.57 -3.39
N THR A 243 19.44 6.90 -4.54
CA THR A 243 19.26 7.56 -5.83
C THR A 243 17.93 8.30 -5.89
N PHE A 244 16.85 7.65 -5.47
CA PHE A 244 15.52 8.27 -5.45
C PHE A 244 15.46 9.52 -4.54
N LEU A 245 15.97 9.43 -3.31
CA LEU A 245 15.94 10.56 -2.37
C LEU A 245 16.83 11.72 -2.80
N ARG A 246 17.96 11.47 -3.46
CA ARG A 246 18.80 12.53 -4.04
C ARG A 246 18.11 13.23 -5.21
N ALA A 247 17.53 12.47 -6.12
CA ALA A 247 16.77 13.04 -7.24
C ALA A 247 15.57 13.86 -6.76
N LEU A 248 14.86 13.39 -5.72
CA LEU A 248 13.77 14.13 -5.12
C LEU A 248 14.26 15.44 -4.48
N ALA A 249 15.37 15.41 -3.72
CA ALA A 249 15.95 16.61 -3.13
C ALA A 249 16.32 17.64 -4.18
N GLU A 250 16.98 17.21 -5.25
CA GLU A 250 17.35 18.06 -6.38
C GLU A 250 16.12 18.69 -7.05
N ALA A 251 15.11 17.89 -7.38
CA ALA A 251 13.90 18.34 -8.07
C ALA A 251 13.08 19.38 -7.28
N VAL A 252 13.14 19.34 -5.93
CA VAL A 252 12.44 20.29 -5.06
C VAL A 252 13.32 21.42 -4.54
N GLY A 253 14.57 21.54 -5.03
CA GLY A 253 15.53 22.56 -4.59
C GLY A 253 15.96 22.42 -3.13
N ALA A 254 15.88 21.21 -2.55
CA ALA A 254 16.35 20.94 -1.21
C ALA A 254 17.88 20.72 -1.19
N PRO A 255 18.56 21.03 -0.07
CA PRO A 255 19.98 20.74 0.06
C PRO A 255 20.26 19.25 -0.10
N PRO A 256 21.43 18.85 -0.66
CA PRO A 256 21.80 17.44 -0.75
C PRO A 256 21.67 16.72 0.61
N PRO A 257 21.00 15.56 0.67
CA PRO A 257 20.85 14.81 1.90
C PRO A 257 22.22 14.32 2.41
N ARG A 258 22.39 14.29 3.73
CA ARG A 258 23.61 13.76 4.35
C ARG A 258 23.73 12.26 4.09
N GLU A 259 24.93 11.77 3.88
CA GLU A 259 25.19 10.35 3.73
C GLU A 259 25.61 9.73 5.06
N LEU A 260 24.94 8.65 5.43
CA LEU A 260 25.27 7.91 6.66
C LEU A 260 25.45 6.42 6.35
N PRO A 261 26.38 5.73 7.06
CA PRO A 261 26.46 4.29 6.99
C PRO A 261 25.14 3.64 7.48
N ALA A 262 24.65 2.61 6.77
CA ALA A 262 23.38 1.96 7.10
C ALA A 262 23.35 1.38 8.52
N TRP A 263 24.49 0.96 9.09
CA TRP A 263 24.55 0.41 10.43
C TRP A 263 24.13 1.40 11.53
N LEU A 264 24.22 2.71 11.31
CA LEU A 264 23.72 3.72 12.24
C LEU A 264 22.20 3.67 12.42
N LEU A 265 21.48 3.10 11.45
CA LEU A 265 20.01 2.92 11.54
C LEU A 265 19.62 1.63 12.31
N ARG A 266 20.55 0.77 12.72
CA ARG A 266 20.26 -0.49 13.43
C ARG A 266 19.36 -0.34 14.68
N PRO A 267 19.46 0.73 15.50
CA PRO A 267 18.52 0.93 16.61
C PRO A 267 17.06 1.13 16.14
N ALA A 268 16.85 1.65 14.93
CA ALA A 268 15.58 1.76 14.24
C ALA A 268 15.37 0.49 13.38
N ASN A 269 15.28 -0.65 14.01
CA ASN A 269 15.46 -1.96 13.42
C ASN A 269 14.50 -2.29 12.26
N TYR A 270 13.25 -1.83 12.29
CA TYR A 270 12.33 -2.00 11.17
C TYR A 270 12.72 -1.11 9.98
N ALA A 271 12.96 0.18 10.22
CA ALA A 271 13.40 1.09 9.16
C ALA A 271 14.74 0.64 8.55
N HIS A 272 15.70 0.19 9.38
CA HIS A 272 16.93 -0.40 8.87
C HIS A 272 16.66 -1.55 7.89
N ALA A 273 15.84 -2.53 8.29
CA ALA A 273 15.50 -3.66 7.43
C ALA A 273 14.80 -3.23 6.14
N ALA A 274 13.84 -2.30 6.22
CA ALA A 274 13.10 -1.81 5.06
C ALA A 274 14.02 -1.05 4.06
N PHE A 275 14.90 -0.18 4.55
CA PHE A 275 15.79 0.60 3.70
C PHE A 275 17.01 -0.18 3.17
N THR A 276 17.41 -1.28 3.82
CA THR A 276 18.49 -2.14 3.34
C THR A 276 18.00 -3.35 2.54
N THR A 277 16.71 -3.59 2.49
CA THR A 277 16.14 -4.61 1.62
C THR A 277 16.32 -4.22 0.15
N SER A 278 16.84 -5.17 -0.64
CA SER A 278 17.06 -5.02 -2.07
C SER A 278 16.16 -6.02 -2.80
N MET A 279 15.16 -5.52 -3.55
CA MET A 279 14.28 -6.37 -4.33
C MET A 279 13.80 -5.66 -5.61
N ARG A 280 13.82 -6.40 -6.70
CA ARG A 280 13.28 -6.01 -7.99
C ARG A 280 12.06 -6.86 -8.27
N VAL A 281 10.93 -6.23 -8.60
CA VAL A 281 9.64 -6.92 -8.73
C VAL A 281 9.04 -6.62 -10.10
N SER A 282 8.52 -7.65 -10.76
CA SER A 282 7.88 -7.53 -12.07
C SER A 282 6.39 -7.21 -11.93
N ASN A 283 5.90 -6.32 -12.79
CA ASN A 283 4.46 -6.03 -12.97
C ASN A 283 3.85 -6.74 -14.20
N ALA A 284 4.58 -7.63 -14.84
CA ALA A 284 4.19 -8.23 -16.13
C ALA A 284 2.84 -8.96 -16.06
N LYS A 285 2.53 -9.61 -14.93
CA LYS A 285 1.23 -10.26 -14.72
C LYS A 285 0.08 -9.26 -14.63
N ALA A 286 0.24 -8.18 -13.89
CA ALA A 286 -0.76 -7.13 -13.81
C ALA A 286 -1.02 -6.49 -15.19
N ARG A 287 0.02 -6.24 -15.98
CA ARG A 287 -0.11 -5.75 -17.36
C ARG A 287 -0.93 -6.71 -18.23
N ARG A 288 -0.59 -7.99 -18.21
CA ARG A 288 -1.23 -9.00 -19.04
C ARG A 288 -2.67 -9.30 -18.64
N GLU A 289 -2.94 -9.46 -17.34
CA GLU A 289 -4.21 -9.97 -16.86
C GLU A 289 -5.20 -8.88 -16.46
N LEU A 290 -4.71 -7.72 -16.01
CA LEU A 290 -5.56 -6.58 -15.66
C LEU A 290 -5.66 -5.56 -16.79
N GLY A 291 -4.88 -5.70 -17.87
CA GLY A 291 -4.78 -4.66 -18.90
C GLY A 291 -4.34 -3.32 -18.29
N TRP A 292 -3.56 -3.36 -17.23
CA TRP A 292 -3.03 -2.19 -16.54
C TRP A 292 -1.55 -1.99 -16.88
N ALA A 293 -1.15 -0.75 -17.06
CA ALA A 293 0.24 -0.35 -17.11
C ALA A 293 0.40 0.97 -16.34
N PRO A 294 1.54 1.22 -15.70
CA PRO A 294 1.78 2.50 -15.05
C PRO A 294 1.77 3.63 -16.08
N SER A 295 1.04 4.71 -15.78
CA SER A 295 1.04 5.94 -16.57
C SER A 295 2.30 6.78 -16.31
N VAL A 296 2.94 6.54 -15.17
CA VAL A 296 4.24 7.06 -14.78
C VAL A 296 5.17 5.84 -14.64
N PRO A 297 5.75 5.38 -15.76
CA PRO A 297 6.46 4.10 -15.82
C PRO A 297 7.74 4.07 -15.00
N THR A 298 8.32 5.23 -14.68
CA THR A 298 9.54 5.32 -13.91
C THR A 298 9.49 6.42 -12.86
N TRP A 299 10.24 6.22 -11.78
CA TRP A 299 10.43 7.27 -10.75
C TRP A 299 11.05 8.54 -11.34
N ARG A 300 11.79 8.47 -12.45
CA ARG A 300 12.41 9.62 -13.13
C ARG A 300 11.36 10.57 -13.69
N GLU A 301 10.25 10.00 -14.16
CA GLU A 301 9.10 10.78 -14.64
C GLU A 301 8.23 11.27 -13.47
N GLY A 302 8.13 10.49 -12.40
CA GLY A 302 7.28 10.82 -11.26
C GLY A 302 7.84 11.85 -10.30
N VAL A 303 9.17 11.90 -10.11
CA VAL A 303 9.82 12.90 -9.25
C VAL A 303 9.55 14.35 -9.70
N PRO A 304 9.65 14.71 -10.99
CA PRO A 304 9.24 16.04 -11.46
C PRO A 304 7.78 16.38 -11.18
N LEU A 305 6.86 15.40 -11.22
CA LEU A 305 5.44 15.60 -10.92
C LEU A 305 5.21 15.96 -9.44
N ILE A 306 5.98 15.36 -8.52
CA ILE A 306 5.95 15.73 -7.10
C ILE A 306 6.40 17.21 -6.95
N ALA A 307 7.53 17.57 -7.56
CA ALA A 307 8.05 18.93 -7.49
C ALA A 307 7.09 19.97 -8.09
N ALA A 308 6.43 19.65 -9.20
CA ALA A 308 5.43 20.52 -9.82
C ALA A 308 4.21 20.71 -8.91
N ALA A 309 3.69 19.63 -8.31
CA ALA A 309 2.54 19.71 -7.41
C ALA A 309 2.83 20.57 -6.17
N LEU A 310 4.04 20.45 -5.61
CA LEU A 310 4.46 21.27 -4.46
C LEU A 310 4.60 22.76 -4.79
N ARG A 311 5.06 23.09 -6.01
CA ARG A 311 5.10 24.52 -6.46
C ARG A 311 3.71 25.11 -6.63
N ASN A 312 2.74 24.33 -7.09
CA ASN A 312 1.36 24.78 -7.30
C ASN A 312 0.56 24.93 -5.99
N ALA A 313 1.04 24.31 -4.90
CA ALA A 313 0.39 24.37 -3.58
C ALA A 313 0.99 25.46 -2.66
N ALA A 314 2.14 26.06 -3.02
CA ALA A 314 2.83 27.14 -2.30
C ALA A 314 2.35 28.52 -2.76
#